data_f52025f11b985b21c51c01c05235256f
#
_entry.id   f52025f11b985b21c51c01c05235256f
#
_cell.length_a   1.000
_cell.length_b   1.000
_cell.length_c   1.000
_cell.angle_alpha   90.00
_cell.angle_beta   90.00
_cell.angle_gamma   90.00
#
_symmetry.space_group_name_H-M   'P 1'
#
loop_
_entity.id
_entity.type
_entity.pdbx_description
1 polymer ?
#
loop_
_entity_poly.entity_id
_entity_poly.type
_entity_poly.pdbx_seq_one_letter_code
_entity_poly.pdbx_strand_id
1 'polypeptide(L)'
;MAMTHDYLDFLNERIDIAPANSEEELQAAQVISDLMSQHNVEPSIEDFETPIVPTLAPSVFAILMLVGLVLAGVTPFPVNFIGFLLAAVPAVLSVLRLFGREVSFSFGPTAQSQNVVAVHRAEGPLVTKGSRTIVLVAHYDTPRESPLRTSPLAPYLTTLAKVSHPCSFVAAVCAFLQLMGFLPLPFRIVVLIVGILASVP
;
A
#
# COMPACT_ATOMS: atom_id res chain seq x y z
N MET A 1 6.38 18.58 -34.46
CA MET A 1 6.57 18.29 -33.02
C MET A 1 5.23 17.75 -32.55
N ALA A 2 5.15 16.46 -32.25
CA ALA A 2 3.91 15.88 -31.73
C ALA A 2 3.60 16.52 -30.36
N MET A 3 2.35 16.87 -30.14
CA MET A 3 1.94 17.40 -28.83
C MET A 3 1.78 16.23 -27.83
N THR A 4 1.88 16.51 -26.57
CA THR A 4 1.69 15.50 -25.48
C THR A 4 0.35 14.77 -25.64
N HIS A 5 -0.65 15.42 -26.21
CA HIS A 5 -1.96 14.84 -26.50
C HIS A 5 -1.88 13.70 -27.53
N ASP A 6 -1.09 13.86 -28.59
CA ASP A 6 -0.94 12.85 -29.64
C ASP A 6 -0.35 11.54 -29.10
N TYR A 7 0.57 11.65 -28.11
CA TYR A 7 1.14 10.48 -27.44
C TYR A 7 0.13 9.80 -26.50
N LEU A 8 -0.68 10.59 -25.81
CA LEU A 8 -1.73 10.03 -24.93
C LEU A 8 -2.79 9.31 -25.76
N ASP A 9 -3.20 9.87 -26.88
CA ASP A 9 -4.15 9.24 -27.79
C ASP A 9 -3.58 7.94 -28.37
N PHE A 10 -2.32 7.96 -28.81
CA PHE A 10 -1.62 6.77 -29.27
C PHE A 10 -1.55 5.66 -28.21
N LEU A 11 -1.26 6.01 -26.96
CA LEU A 11 -1.20 5.04 -25.86
C LEU A 11 -2.61 4.50 -25.53
N ASN A 12 -3.61 5.38 -25.48
CA ASN A 12 -5.00 4.99 -25.21
C ASN A 12 -5.60 4.06 -26.29
N GLU A 13 -5.16 4.22 -27.55
CA GLU A 13 -5.61 3.33 -28.64
C GLU A 13 -4.96 1.94 -28.59
N ARG A 14 -3.78 1.83 -27.97
CA ARG A 14 -2.98 0.59 -27.99
C ARG A 14 -2.90 -0.12 -26.66
N ILE A 15 -3.05 0.60 -25.56
CA ILE A 15 -3.05 0.08 -24.21
C ILE A 15 -4.46 0.22 -23.67
N ASP A 16 -5.13 -0.91 -23.50
CA ASP A 16 -6.41 -1.00 -22.81
C ASP A 16 -6.18 -1.06 -21.29
N ILE A 17 -7.01 -1.73 -20.55
CA ILE A 17 -6.85 -1.94 -19.11
C ILE A 17 -5.65 -2.88 -18.87
N ALA A 18 -4.58 -2.37 -18.27
CA ALA A 18 -3.34 -3.09 -18.00
C ALA A 18 -3.09 -3.19 -16.48
N PRO A 19 -3.78 -4.10 -15.77
CA PRO A 19 -3.61 -4.22 -14.32
C PRO A 19 -2.26 -4.86 -13.99
N ALA A 20 -1.64 -4.40 -12.90
CA ALA A 20 -0.38 -4.97 -12.42
C ALA A 20 -0.43 -6.51 -12.32
N ASN A 21 0.65 -7.18 -12.68
CA ASN A 21 0.81 -8.64 -12.79
C ASN A 21 -0.10 -9.30 -13.85
N SER A 22 -0.34 -8.65 -14.95
CA SER A 22 -1.12 -9.21 -16.08
C SER A 22 -0.30 -9.25 -17.36
N GLU A 23 -0.76 -10.02 -18.34
CA GLU A 23 -0.16 -10.04 -19.68
C GLU A 23 -0.33 -8.69 -20.38
N GLU A 24 -1.41 -8.00 -20.10
CA GLU A 24 -1.71 -6.67 -20.64
C GLU A 24 -0.72 -5.63 -20.11
N GLU A 25 -0.23 -5.75 -18.85
CA GLU A 25 0.84 -4.91 -18.32
C GLU A 25 2.15 -5.12 -19.12
N LEU A 26 2.50 -6.36 -19.43
CA LEU A 26 3.68 -6.67 -20.24
C LEU A 26 3.55 -6.11 -21.66
N GLN A 27 2.37 -6.20 -22.29
CA GLN A 27 2.11 -5.61 -23.60
C GLN A 27 2.22 -4.08 -23.54
N ALA A 28 1.68 -3.46 -22.50
CA ALA A 28 1.81 -2.02 -22.26
C ALA A 28 3.28 -1.60 -22.11
N ALA A 29 4.08 -2.36 -21.33
CA ALA A 29 5.51 -2.13 -21.19
C ALA A 29 6.25 -2.21 -22.55
N GLN A 30 5.90 -3.17 -23.40
CA GLN A 30 6.49 -3.30 -24.73
C GLN A 30 6.13 -2.12 -25.63
N VAL A 31 4.85 -1.70 -25.66
CA VAL A 31 4.41 -0.54 -26.46
C VAL A 31 5.14 0.73 -26.03
N ILE A 32 5.31 0.94 -24.70
CA ILE A 32 6.03 2.11 -24.19
C ILE A 32 7.52 2.03 -24.54
N SER A 33 8.13 0.84 -24.40
CA SER A 33 9.53 0.60 -24.77
C SER A 33 9.79 0.88 -26.25
N ASP A 34 8.91 0.40 -27.13
CA ASP A 34 9.01 0.64 -28.57
C ASP A 34 8.86 2.14 -28.91
N LEU A 35 7.93 2.83 -28.25
CA LEU A 35 7.74 4.27 -28.43
C LEU A 35 8.98 5.07 -27.99
N MET A 36 9.58 4.72 -26.86
CA MET A 36 10.83 5.35 -26.39
C MET A 36 11.99 5.11 -27.37
N SER A 37 12.11 3.89 -27.89
CA SER A 37 13.15 3.52 -28.86
C SER A 37 13.02 4.33 -30.18
N GLN A 38 11.80 4.60 -30.65
CA GLN A 38 11.54 5.47 -31.80
C GLN A 38 12.03 6.91 -31.60
N HIS A 39 12.18 7.34 -30.35
CA HIS A 39 12.65 8.67 -29.98
C HIS A 39 14.13 8.70 -29.56
N ASN A 40 14.92 7.71 -29.95
CA ASN A 40 16.35 7.59 -29.63
C ASN A 40 16.64 7.53 -28.11
N VAL A 41 15.71 6.98 -27.36
CA VAL A 41 15.91 6.63 -25.95
C VAL A 41 16.06 5.11 -25.89
N GLU A 42 17.07 4.60 -25.20
CA GLU A 42 17.30 3.17 -25.03
C GLU A 42 16.60 2.70 -23.75
N PRO A 43 15.39 2.13 -23.82
CA PRO A 43 14.68 1.61 -22.67
C PRO A 43 15.19 0.20 -22.32
N SER A 44 15.08 -0.16 -21.06
CA SER A 44 15.18 -1.52 -20.56
C SER A 44 13.92 -1.89 -19.80
N ILE A 45 13.42 -3.10 -20.00
CA ILE A 45 12.33 -3.66 -19.20
C ILE A 45 12.97 -4.41 -18.05
N GLU A 46 12.63 -4.02 -16.83
CA GLU A 46 13.12 -4.63 -15.58
C GLU A 46 11.98 -5.36 -14.90
N ASP A 47 12.15 -6.68 -14.74
CA ASP A 47 11.17 -7.52 -14.04
C ASP A 47 11.41 -7.45 -12.53
N PHE A 48 10.32 -7.42 -11.77
CA PHE A 48 10.34 -7.51 -10.32
C PHE A 48 9.14 -8.31 -9.80
N GLU A 49 9.27 -8.87 -8.60
CA GLU A 49 8.18 -9.60 -7.97
C GLU A 49 7.32 -8.68 -7.11
N THR A 50 6.01 -8.81 -7.26
CA THR A 50 5.04 -8.07 -6.45
C THR A 50 3.89 -8.99 -6.00
N PRO A 51 3.28 -8.75 -4.83
CA PRO A 51 2.18 -9.59 -4.36
C PRO A 51 0.94 -9.41 -5.24
N ILE A 52 0.33 -10.52 -5.65
CA ILE A 52 -0.91 -10.53 -6.46
C ILE A 52 -2.05 -9.82 -5.72
N VAL A 53 -2.09 -9.94 -4.38
CA VAL A 53 -3.12 -9.32 -3.53
C VAL A 53 -2.44 -8.39 -2.53
N PRO A 54 -2.19 -7.11 -2.89
CA PRO A 54 -1.48 -6.17 -2.02
C PRO A 54 -2.26 -5.84 -0.73
N THR A 55 -3.58 -6.04 -0.73
CA THR A 55 -4.45 -5.81 0.44
C THR A 55 -4.45 -6.96 1.44
N LEU A 56 -3.82 -8.10 1.15
CA LEU A 56 -3.83 -9.27 2.03
C LEU A 56 -3.13 -8.99 3.35
N ALA A 57 -1.95 -8.38 3.32
CA ALA A 57 -1.20 -8.07 4.54
C ALA A 57 -1.92 -7.08 5.47
N PRO A 58 -2.45 -5.93 4.99
CA PRO A 58 -3.29 -5.06 5.82
C PRO A 58 -4.51 -5.76 6.41
N SER A 59 -5.19 -6.62 5.64
CA SER A 59 -6.36 -7.37 6.10
C SER A 59 -6.01 -8.36 7.22
N VAL A 60 -4.90 -9.08 7.08
CA VAL A 60 -4.39 -9.98 8.14
C VAL A 60 -4.07 -9.20 9.41
N PHE A 61 -3.41 -8.05 9.29
CA PHE A 61 -3.10 -7.21 10.45
C PHE A 61 -4.36 -6.65 11.14
N ALA A 62 -5.39 -6.28 10.39
CA ALA A 62 -6.66 -5.85 10.95
C ALA A 62 -7.35 -6.98 11.74
N ILE A 63 -7.36 -8.19 11.19
CA ILE A 63 -7.91 -9.38 11.87
C ILE A 63 -7.10 -9.70 13.15
N LEU A 64 -5.76 -9.68 13.08
CA LEU A 64 -4.91 -9.92 14.23
C LEU A 64 -5.15 -8.88 15.34
N MET A 65 -5.32 -7.62 14.97
CA MET A 65 -5.63 -6.55 15.92
C MET A 65 -7.00 -6.77 16.59
N LEU A 66 -8.02 -7.12 15.83
CA LEU A 66 -9.36 -7.41 16.36
C LEU A 66 -9.34 -8.60 17.33
N VAL A 67 -8.72 -9.71 16.92
CA VAL A 67 -8.57 -10.90 17.76
C VAL A 67 -7.76 -10.57 19.00
N GLY A 68 -6.68 -9.82 18.86
CA GLY A 68 -5.83 -9.37 19.94
C GLY A 68 -6.58 -8.55 21.00
N LEU A 69 -7.42 -7.61 20.56
CA LEU A 69 -8.27 -6.81 21.43
C LEU A 69 -9.25 -7.65 22.25
N VAL A 70 -9.92 -8.60 21.58
CA VAL A 70 -10.87 -9.50 22.24
C VAL A 70 -10.14 -10.35 23.27
N LEU A 71 -9.00 -10.95 22.93
CA LEU A 71 -8.19 -11.75 23.87
C LEU A 71 -7.69 -10.90 25.03
N ALA A 72 -7.20 -9.69 24.79
CA ALA A 72 -6.73 -8.80 25.86
C ALA A 72 -7.85 -8.41 26.84
N GLY A 73 -9.09 -8.28 26.33
CA GLY A 73 -10.24 -7.87 27.15
C GLY A 73 -10.95 -8.97 27.92
N VAL A 74 -10.97 -10.19 27.38
CA VAL A 74 -11.85 -11.28 27.89
C VAL A 74 -11.08 -12.34 28.64
N THR A 75 -9.79 -12.55 28.35
CA THR A 75 -9.02 -13.66 28.91
C THR A 75 -8.11 -13.23 30.08
N PRO A 76 -7.77 -14.18 30.99
CA PRO A 76 -6.78 -13.93 32.05
C PRO A 76 -5.34 -14.01 31.52
N PHE A 77 -4.39 -13.60 32.35
CA PHE A 77 -2.95 -13.80 32.09
C PHE A 77 -2.63 -15.31 32.02
N PRO A 78 -1.79 -15.79 31.07
CA PRO A 78 -0.96 -15.02 30.13
C PRO A 78 -1.60 -14.72 28.75
N VAL A 79 -2.82 -15.18 28.49
CA VAL A 79 -3.45 -15.10 27.18
C VAL A 79 -3.79 -13.64 26.79
N ASN A 80 -4.20 -12.83 27.77
CA ASN A 80 -4.44 -11.40 27.56
C ASN A 80 -3.16 -10.66 27.13
N PHE A 81 -1.97 -11.09 27.58
CA PHE A 81 -0.69 -10.52 27.16
C PHE A 81 -0.41 -10.85 25.69
N ILE A 82 -0.68 -12.08 25.26
CA ILE A 82 -0.60 -12.46 23.84
C ILE A 82 -1.57 -11.61 23.02
N GLY A 83 -2.79 -11.42 23.52
CA GLY A 83 -3.77 -10.56 22.88
C GLY A 83 -3.28 -9.13 22.71
N PHE A 84 -2.66 -8.56 23.73
CA PHE A 84 -2.03 -7.23 23.65
C PHE A 84 -0.93 -7.19 22.56
N LEU A 85 -0.04 -8.17 22.50
CA LEU A 85 1.01 -8.22 21.50
C LEU A 85 0.44 -8.30 20.07
N LEU A 86 -0.60 -9.09 19.86
CA LEU A 86 -1.29 -9.19 18.56
C LEU A 86 -1.92 -7.86 18.11
N ALA A 87 -2.39 -7.04 19.04
CA ALA A 87 -2.92 -5.71 18.73
C ALA A 87 -1.79 -4.66 18.60
N ALA A 88 -0.74 -4.73 19.39
CA ALA A 88 0.34 -3.74 19.43
C ALA A 88 1.25 -3.81 18.20
N VAL A 89 1.55 -5.01 17.68
CA VAL A 89 2.45 -5.18 16.51
C VAL A 89 1.92 -4.46 15.27
N PRO A 90 0.67 -4.66 14.82
CA PRO A 90 0.13 -3.92 13.69
C PRO A 90 0.10 -2.41 13.90
N ALA A 91 -0.19 -1.96 15.13
CA ALA A 91 -0.20 -0.54 15.47
C ALA A 91 1.20 0.09 15.36
N VAL A 92 2.24 -0.59 15.85
CA VAL A 92 3.63 -0.12 15.72
C VAL A 92 4.02 -0.03 14.25
N LEU A 93 3.68 -1.04 13.43
CA LEU A 93 3.96 -1.01 12.00
C LEU A 93 3.23 0.14 11.29
N SER A 94 1.99 0.41 11.69
CA SER A 94 1.21 1.54 11.17
C SER A 94 1.86 2.89 11.53
N VAL A 95 2.35 3.05 12.75
CA VAL A 95 3.08 4.25 13.19
C VAL A 95 4.40 4.40 12.44
N LEU A 96 5.16 3.32 12.24
CA LEU A 96 6.41 3.37 11.47
C LEU A 96 6.18 3.87 10.03
N ARG A 97 5.09 3.48 9.40
CA ARG A 97 4.69 4.02 8.09
C ARG A 97 4.44 5.52 8.09
N LEU A 98 3.83 6.06 9.15
CA LEU A 98 3.65 7.52 9.29
C LEU A 98 4.99 8.28 9.33
N PHE A 99 6.05 7.66 9.83
CA PHE A 99 7.41 8.21 9.85
C PHE A 99 8.22 7.91 8.58
N GLY A 100 7.56 7.46 7.49
CA GLY A 100 8.20 7.16 6.22
C GLY A 100 9.10 5.91 6.25
N ARG A 101 8.98 5.06 7.27
CA ARG A 101 9.65 3.76 7.32
C ARG A 101 8.69 2.70 6.78
N GLU A 102 8.82 2.39 5.52
CA GLU A 102 8.07 1.30 4.92
C GLU A 102 8.66 -0.04 5.35
N VAL A 103 7.97 -0.69 6.27
CA VAL A 103 8.17 -2.11 6.53
C VAL A 103 7.14 -2.85 5.69
N SER A 104 7.55 -3.29 4.51
CA SER A 104 6.68 -4.06 3.62
C SER A 104 6.69 -5.53 4.02
N PHE A 105 5.55 -6.00 4.47
CA PHE A 105 5.27 -7.42 4.58
C PHE A 105 4.42 -7.83 3.39
N SER A 106 4.91 -8.75 2.57
CA SER A 106 4.13 -9.39 1.53
C SER A 106 3.75 -10.79 2.01
N PHE A 107 2.47 -11.04 2.14
CA PHE A 107 1.94 -12.38 2.38
C PHE A 107 1.21 -12.84 1.12
N GLY A 108 1.35 -14.12 0.80
CA GLY A 108 0.63 -14.74 -0.30
C GLY A 108 1.48 -14.90 -1.57
N PRO A 109 0.84 -15.35 -2.66
CA PRO A 109 1.53 -15.57 -3.91
C PRO A 109 2.03 -14.26 -4.53
N THR A 110 3.22 -14.30 -5.11
CA THR A 110 3.81 -13.22 -5.90
C THR A 110 3.67 -13.52 -7.39
N ALA A 111 3.64 -12.49 -8.21
CA ALA A 111 3.75 -12.58 -9.65
C ALA A 111 4.74 -11.52 -10.15
N GLN A 112 5.17 -11.70 -11.38
CA GLN A 112 6.08 -10.76 -12.04
C GLN A 112 5.30 -9.53 -12.51
N SER A 113 5.88 -8.37 -12.32
CA SER A 113 5.49 -7.08 -12.86
C SER A 113 6.72 -6.43 -13.49
N GLN A 114 6.55 -5.40 -14.30
CA GLN A 114 7.62 -4.82 -15.07
C GLN A 114 7.70 -3.30 -14.88
N ASN A 115 8.94 -2.79 -14.89
CA ASN A 115 9.22 -1.37 -15.04
C ASN A 115 9.89 -1.12 -16.38
N VAL A 116 9.49 -0.05 -17.06
CA VAL A 116 10.23 0.44 -18.23
C VAL A 116 11.16 1.54 -17.74
N VAL A 117 12.46 1.29 -17.80
CA VAL A 117 13.49 2.21 -17.32
C VAL A 117 14.29 2.73 -18.51
N ALA A 118 14.45 4.03 -18.61
CA ALA A 118 15.27 4.64 -19.63
C ALA A 118 16.17 5.72 -19.03
N VAL A 119 17.41 5.78 -19.49
CA VAL A 119 18.40 6.77 -19.03
C VAL A 119 18.79 7.66 -20.19
N HIS A 120 18.39 8.93 -20.12
CA HIS A 120 18.85 9.94 -21.06
C HIS A 120 19.97 10.75 -20.43
N ARG A 121 21.16 10.67 -21.04
CA ARG A 121 22.32 11.44 -20.57
C ARG A 121 22.29 12.84 -21.14
N ALA A 122 22.37 13.82 -20.26
CA ALA A 122 22.50 15.22 -20.69
C ALA A 122 23.82 15.41 -21.43
N GLU A 123 23.75 16.02 -22.61
CA GLU A 123 24.89 16.37 -23.44
C GLU A 123 25.01 17.90 -23.53
N GLY A 124 26.24 18.40 -23.55
CA GLY A 124 26.48 19.82 -23.77
C GLY A 124 27.59 20.42 -22.89
N PRO A 125 28.04 21.63 -23.21
CA PRO A 125 29.19 22.27 -22.55
C PRO A 125 28.93 22.68 -21.09
N LEU A 126 27.66 22.68 -20.67
CA LEU A 126 27.26 23.01 -19.30
C LEU A 126 27.14 21.81 -18.38
N VAL A 127 27.33 20.60 -18.90
CA VAL A 127 27.29 19.37 -18.10
C VAL A 127 28.59 19.21 -17.33
N THR A 128 28.57 19.47 -16.05
CA THR A 128 29.70 19.26 -15.12
C THR A 128 29.57 17.92 -14.40
N LYS A 129 30.73 17.27 -14.13
CA LYS A 129 30.76 16.06 -13.27
C LYS A 129 30.11 16.36 -11.91
N GLY A 130 29.10 15.58 -11.54
CA GLY A 130 28.37 15.76 -10.29
C GLY A 130 27.06 16.58 -10.42
N SER A 131 26.60 16.84 -11.65
CA SER A 131 25.26 17.38 -11.89
C SER A 131 24.19 16.45 -11.29
N ARG A 132 23.08 17.04 -10.82
CA ARG A 132 21.96 16.30 -10.21
C ARG A 132 21.25 15.45 -11.25
N THR A 133 20.92 14.23 -10.89
CA THR A 133 20.04 13.36 -11.68
C THR A 133 18.59 13.76 -11.41
N ILE A 134 17.81 13.95 -12.47
CA ILE A 134 16.36 14.12 -12.38
C ILE A 134 15.74 12.76 -12.70
N VAL A 135 14.92 12.25 -11.78
CA VAL A 135 14.18 11.01 -11.97
C VAL A 135 12.71 11.38 -12.21
N LEU A 136 12.16 10.94 -13.34
CA LEU A 136 10.74 11.06 -13.67
C LEU A 136 10.12 9.68 -13.49
N VAL A 137 9.05 9.60 -12.72
CA VAL A 137 8.32 8.35 -12.47
C VAL A 137 6.88 8.57 -12.85
N ALA A 138 6.32 7.63 -13.63
CA ALA A 138 4.92 7.63 -14.01
C ALA A 138 4.39 6.20 -13.98
N HIS A 139 3.16 6.05 -13.51
CA HIS A 139 2.44 4.78 -13.60
C HIS A 139 1.86 4.58 -15.01
N TYR A 140 1.99 3.38 -15.53
CA TYR A 140 1.31 2.93 -16.76
C TYR A 140 0.35 1.77 -16.49
N ASP A 141 0.46 1.15 -15.31
CA ASP A 141 -0.46 0.14 -14.84
C ASP A 141 -1.81 0.76 -14.44
N THR A 142 -2.89 0.06 -14.74
CA THR A 142 -4.23 0.45 -14.33
C THR A 142 -4.62 -0.27 -13.03
N PRO A 143 -5.34 0.41 -12.11
CA PRO A 143 -5.80 -0.25 -10.91
C PRO A 143 -6.83 -1.32 -11.26
N ARG A 144 -6.72 -2.51 -10.63
CA ARG A 144 -7.75 -3.54 -10.72
C ARG A 144 -9.09 -3.01 -10.23
N GLU A 145 -10.17 -3.42 -10.89
CA GLU A 145 -11.50 -3.15 -10.39
C GLU A 145 -11.68 -3.76 -9.01
N SER A 146 -12.08 -2.93 -8.07
CA SER A 146 -12.38 -3.35 -6.70
C SER A 146 -13.85 -3.10 -6.41
N PRO A 147 -14.58 -4.07 -5.85
CA PRO A 147 -15.97 -3.87 -5.44
C PRO A 147 -16.16 -2.69 -4.48
N LEU A 148 -15.12 -2.33 -3.71
CA LEU A 148 -15.11 -1.17 -2.83
C LEU A 148 -15.12 0.16 -3.60
N ARG A 149 -14.47 0.22 -4.76
CA ARG A 149 -14.44 1.44 -5.60
C ARG A 149 -15.75 1.70 -6.33
N THR A 150 -16.55 0.65 -6.58
CA THR A 150 -17.89 0.76 -7.17
C THR A 150 -18.99 0.88 -6.12
N SER A 151 -18.65 0.76 -4.83
CA SER A 151 -19.58 0.87 -3.71
C SER A 151 -19.90 2.32 -3.35
N PRO A 152 -21.02 2.58 -2.62
CA PRO A 152 -21.31 3.91 -2.06
C PRO A 152 -20.22 4.44 -1.11
N LEU A 153 -19.31 3.59 -0.66
CA LEU A 153 -18.19 3.95 0.21
C LEU A 153 -16.97 4.52 -0.55
N ALA A 154 -16.97 4.44 -1.88
CA ALA A 154 -15.86 4.92 -2.71
C ALA A 154 -15.34 6.33 -2.35
N PRO A 155 -16.19 7.36 -2.15
CA PRO A 155 -15.72 8.71 -1.83
C PRO A 155 -15.05 8.80 -0.45
N TYR A 156 -15.30 7.84 0.43
CA TYR A 156 -14.75 7.82 1.80
C TYR A 156 -13.47 7.00 1.93
N LEU A 157 -13.08 6.20 0.92
CA LEU A 157 -11.92 5.29 1.00
C LEU A 157 -10.62 6.01 1.35
N THR A 158 -10.37 7.18 0.75
CA THR A 158 -9.17 7.97 1.05
C THR A 158 -9.16 8.51 2.49
N THR A 159 -10.33 8.89 3.00
CA THR A 159 -10.49 9.35 4.37
C THR A 159 -10.33 8.20 5.35
N LEU A 160 -10.95 7.05 5.08
CA LEU A 160 -10.81 5.82 5.88
C LEU A 160 -9.34 5.38 5.94
N ALA A 161 -8.62 5.38 4.82
CA ALA A 161 -7.20 5.05 4.79
C ALA A 161 -6.36 5.99 5.67
N LYS A 162 -6.65 7.30 5.68
CA LYS A 162 -5.95 8.27 6.54
C LYS A 162 -6.27 8.09 8.02
N VAL A 163 -7.52 7.76 8.34
CA VAL A 163 -7.99 7.57 9.71
C VAL A 163 -7.56 6.21 10.28
N SER A 164 -7.28 5.21 9.45
CA SER A 164 -6.88 3.87 9.89
C SER A 164 -5.63 3.88 10.77
N HIS A 165 -4.64 4.75 10.49
CA HIS A 165 -3.42 4.85 11.29
C HIS A 165 -3.67 5.34 12.74
N PRO A 166 -4.35 6.48 12.98
CA PRO A 166 -4.66 6.87 14.34
C PRO A 166 -5.61 5.90 15.04
N CYS A 167 -6.54 5.27 14.30
CA CYS A 167 -7.42 4.26 14.86
C CYS A 167 -6.67 3.00 15.32
N SER A 168 -5.68 2.54 14.58
CA SER A 168 -4.85 1.40 14.99
C SER A 168 -4.07 1.70 16.29
N PHE A 169 -3.60 2.94 16.46
CA PHE A 169 -2.97 3.38 17.70
C PHE A 169 -3.96 3.36 18.87
N VAL A 170 -5.17 3.89 18.67
CA VAL A 170 -6.24 3.87 19.70
C VAL A 170 -6.56 2.42 20.08
N ALA A 171 -6.67 1.51 19.14
CA ALA A 171 -6.93 0.10 19.39
C ALA A 171 -5.83 -0.54 20.26
N ALA A 172 -4.55 -0.24 19.98
CA ALA A 172 -3.43 -0.73 20.79
C ALA A 172 -3.44 -0.16 22.21
N VAL A 173 -3.77 1.12 22.39
CA VAL A 173 -3.94 1.74 23.71
C VAL A 173 -5.07 1.07 24.48
N CYS A 174 -6.20 0.79 23.81
CA CYS A 174 -7.31 0.05 24.41
C CYS A 174 -6.88 -1.36 24.87
N ALA A 175 -6.12 -2.08 24.05
CA ALA A 175 -5.58 -3.39 24.40
C ALA A 175 -4.63 -3.32 25.61
N PHE A 176 -3.79 -2.30 25.67
CA PHE A 176 -2.91 -2.06 26.81
C PHE A 176 -3.68 -1.78 28.10
N LEU A 177 -4.70 -0.93 28.05
CA LEU A 177 -5.56 -0.64 29.21
C LEU A 177 -6.30 -1.90 29.69
N GLN A 178 -6.70 -2.78 28.79
CA GLN A 178 -7.28 -4.08 29.15
C GLN A 178 -6.26 -4.98 29.87
N LEU A 179 -5.02 -5.01 29.38
CA LEU A 179 -3.95 -5.80 29.96
C LEU A 179 -3.64 -5.38 31.41
N MET A 180 -3.67 -4.06 31.69
CA MET A 180 -3.35 -3.54 33.03
C MET A 180 -4.33 -3.98 34.12
N GLY A 181 -5.57 -4.36 33.75
CA GLY A 181 -6.54 -5.00 34.64
C GLY A 181 -7.09 -4.14 35.81
N PHE A 182 -6.64 -2.88 35.94
CA PHE A 182 -7.07 -1.99 37.05
C PHE A 182 -8.41 -1.30 36.83
N LEU A 183 -8.97 -1.40 35.61
CA LEU A 183 -10.23 -0.76 35.28
C LEU A 183 -11.42 -1.55 35.85
N PRO A 184 -12.43 -0.87 36.45
CA PRO A 184 -13.69 -1.48 36.82
C PRO A 184 -14.40 -2.07 35.59
N LEU A 185 -15.18 -3.13 35.80
CA LEU A 185 -15.84 -3.89 34.73
C LEU A 185 -16.59 -3.02 33.70
N PRO A 186 -17.41 -2.00 34.08
CA PRO A 186 -18.12 -1.20 33.09
C PRO A 186 -17.17 -0.40 32.18
N PHE A 187 -16.05 0.11 32.72
CA PHE A 187 -15.04 0.81 31.93
C PHE A 187 -14.30 -0.12 30.98
N ARG A 188 -14.02 -1.36 31.40
CA ARG A 188 -13.41 -2.39 30.54
C ARG A 188 -14.28 -2.69 29.34
N ILE A 189 -15.59 -2.77 29.51
CA ILE A 189 -16.54 -3.00 28.40
C ILE A 189 -16.50 -1.80 27.42
N VAL A 190 -16.52 -0.57 27.92
CA VAL A 190 -16.43 0.63 27.08
C VAL A 190 -15.11 0.65 26.31
N VAL A 191 -13.99 0.42 26.97
CA VAL A 191 -12.65 0.38 26.33
C VAL A 191 -12.58 -0.72 25.27
N LEU A 192 -13.19 -1.88 25.50
CA LEU A 192 -13.24 -2.97 24.55
C LEU A 192 -14.05 -2.56 23.29
N ILE A 193 -15.22 -1.97 23.48
CA ILE A 193 -16.08 -1.50 22.38
C ILE A 193 -15.36 -0.43 21.55
N VAL A 194 -14.75 0.57 22.22
CA VAL A 194 -13.97 1.62 21.52
C VAL A 194 -12.82 1.01 20.72
N GLY A 195 -12.10 0.07 21.30
CA GLY A 195 -11.00 -0.62 20.63
C GLY A 195 -11.47 -1.41 19.40
N ILE A 196 -12.57 -2.14 19.51
CA ILE A 196 -13.17 -2.88 18.39
C ILE A 196 -13.59 -1.92 17.28
N LEU A 197 -14.28 -0.82 17.60
CA LEU A 197 -14.66 0.18 16.61
C LEU A 197 -13.45 0.83 15.95
N ALA A 198 -12.37 1.05 16.67
CA ALA A 198 -11.13 1.58 16.15
C ALA A 198 -10.33 0.58 15.29
N SER A 199 -10.59 -0.72 15.38
CA SER A 199 -9.90 -1.75 14.57
C SER A 199 -10.54 -2.01 13.21
N VAL A 200 -11.70 -1.41 12.91
CA VAL A 200 -12.53 -1.69 11.71
C VAL A 200 -12.23 -0.80 10.49
N PRO A 201 -11.66 0.43 10.58
CA PRO A 201 -11.48 1.31 9.42
C PRO A 201 -10.54 0.81 8.34
#